data_a4ff23f3c151d1c6a4a514e6b9163f39
#
_entry.id   a4ff23f3c151d1c6a4a514e6b9163f39
#
_cell.length_a   1.000
_cell.length_b   1.000
_cell.length_c   1.000
_cell.angle_alpha   90.00
_cell.angle_beta   90.00
_cell.angle_gamma   90.00
#
_symmetry.space_group_name_H-M   'P 1'
#
loop_
_entity.id
_entity.type
_entity.pdbx_description
1 polymer ?
#
loop_
_entity_poly.entity_id
_entity_poly.type
_entity_poly.pdbx_seq_one_letter_code
_entity_poly.pdbx_strand_id
1 'polypeptide(L)'
;MLRHIYFDLDGTLTDPYEGITKCIIYALEELGVSRPDDDCLYGCIGPPLWDTFPQLVGDELTRKAVDLYRERFVEVGWKENVPYDGIVETVAAIANAGHTLF
;
A
#
# COMPACT_ATOMS: atom_id res chain seq x y z
N MET A 1 -15.52 -30.55 3.73
CA MET A 1 -14.34 -30.79 2.90
C MET A 1 -13.24 -29.82 3.20
N LEU A 2 -12.04 -30.28 3.51
CA LEU A 2 -10.89 -29.40 3.76
C LEU A 2 -10.34 -28.86 2.46
N ARG A 3 -9.95 -27.58 2.45
CA ARG A 3 -9.40 -26.90 1.29
C ARG A 3 -8.19 -26.06 1.68
N HIS A 4 -7.35 -25.82 0.70
CA HIS A 4 -6.27 -24.84 0.80
C HIS A 4 -6.75 -23.54 0.18
N ILE A 5 -6.66 -22.45 0.95
CA ILE A 5 -7.13 -21.13 0.53
C ILE A 5 -5.98 -20.15 0.59
N TYR A 6 -5.74 -19.44 -0.53
CA TYR A 6 -4.67 -18.46 -0.66
C TYR A 6 -5.29 -17.07 -0.68
N PHE A 7 -4.71 -16.16 0.09
CA PHE A 7 -5.16 -14.77 0.16
C PHE A 7 -4.07 -13.84 -0.34
N ASP A 8 -4.48 -12.84 -1.10
CA ASP A 8 -3.65 -11.66 -1.33
C ASP A 8 -3.74 -10.76 -0.09
N LEU A 9 -2.70 -9.99 0.18
CA LEU A 9 -2.67 -9.14 1.37
C LEU A 9 -3.23 -7.74 1.08
N ASP A 10 -2.50 -6.96 0.27
CA ASP A 10 -2.84 -5.56 0.02
C ASP A 10 -4.08 -5.44 -0.86
N GLY A 11 -5.07 -4.70 -0.37
CA GLY A 11 -6.33 -4.52 -1.09
C GLY A 11 -7.30 -5.69 -0.95
N THR A 12 -6.91 -6.78 -0.29
CA THR A 12 -7.75 -7.95 -0.03
C THR A 12 -8.00 -8.15 1.45
N LEU A 13 -6.96 -8.40 2.23
CA LEU A 13 -7.05 -8.56 3.70
C LEU A 13 -6.85 -7.24 4.42
N THR A 14 -6.02 -6.36 3.87
CA THR A 14 -5.65 -5.09 4.48
C THR A 14 -5.82 -3.94 3.52
N ASP A 15 -6.05 -2.75 4.09
CA ASP A 15 -6.11 -1.49 3.35
C ASP A 15 -4.76 -0.78 3.45
N PRO A 16 -4.00 -0.71 2.35
CA PRO A 16 -2.69 -0.07 2.35
C PRO A 16 -2.74 1.44 2.09
N TYR A 17 -3.93 2.04 1.97
CA TYR A 17 -4.10 3.42 1.52
C TYR A 17 -3.27 4.41 2.33
N GLU A 18 -3.37 4.35 3.66
CA GLU A 18 -2.69 5.30 4.53
C GLU A 18 -1.18 5.24 4.37
N GLY A 19 -0.61 4.04 4.42
CA GLY A 19 0.84 3.87 4.32
C GLY A 19 1.39 4.31 2.97
N ILE A 20 0.75 3.89 1.89
CA ILE A 20 1.18 4.22 0.53
C ILE A 20 1.06 5.73 0.28
N THR A 21 -0.09 6.32 0.59
CA THR A 21 -0.32 7.73 0.29
C THR A 21 0.55 8.66 1.15
N LYS A 22 0.74 8.33 2.41
CA LYS A 22 1.63 9.11 3.29
C LYS A 22 3.09 9.04 2.84
N CYS A 23 3.54 7.89 2.35
CA CYS A 23 4.89 7.77 1.81
C CYS A 23 5.05 8.57 0.51
N ILE A 24 4.04 8.60 -0.35
CA ILE A 24 4.05 9.42 -1.56
C ILE A 24 4.11 10.90 -1.18
N ILE A 25 3.26 11.34 -0.26
CA ILE A 25 3.22 12.73 0.20
C ILE A 25 4.57 13.13 0.81
N TYR A 26 5.16 12.27 1.62
CA TYR A 26 6.49 12.51 2.19
C TYR A 26 7.53 12.75 1.10
N ALA A 27 7.57 11.89 0.09
CA ALA A 27 8.52 12.05 -1.02
C ALA A 27 8.30 13.37 -1.77
N LEU A 28 7.04 13.73 -2.03
CA LEU A 28 6.71 14.97 -2.72
C LEU A 28 7.09 16.21 -1.90
N GLU A 29 6.81 16.20 -0.60
CA GLU A 29 7.15 17.31 0.28
C GLU A 29 8.67 17.52 0.35
N GLU A 30 9.44 16.46 0.47
CA GLU A 30 10.91 16.53 0.50
C GLU A 30 11.48 17.08 -0.82
N LEU A 31 10.80 16.85 -1.94
CA LEU A 31 11.20 17.36 -3.25
C LEU A 31 10.62 18.72 -3.59
N GLY A 32 9.80 19.29 -2.71
CA GLY A 32 9.15 20.59 -2.97
C GLY A 32 8.06 20.54 -4.02
N VAL A 33 7.46 19.38 -4.25
CA VAL A 33 6.38 19.17 -5.23
C VAL A 33 5.03 19.25 -4.53
N SER A 34 4.06 19.90 -5.16
CA SER A 34 2.72 20.04 -4.58
C SER A 34 2.02 18.70 -4.44
N ARG A 35 1.26 18.56 -3.34
CA ARG A 35 0.45 17.38 -3.09
C ARG A 35 -0.65 17.25 -4.15
N PRO A 36 -0.81 16.08 -4.79
CA PRO A 36 -1.96 15.84 -5.67
C PRO A 36 -3.25 15.69 -4.87
N ASP A 37 -4.39 15.71 -5.55
CA ASP A 37 -5.68 15.50 -4.91
C ASP A 37 -5.87 14.03 -4.46
N ASP A 38 -6.92 13.78 -3.68
CA ASP A 38 -7.19 12.45 -3.13
C ASP A 38 -7.47 11.41 -4.21
N ASP A 39 -8.13 11.79 -5.30
CA ASP A 39 -8.41 10.87 -6.41
C ASP A 39 -7.11 10.40 -7.07
N CYS A 40 -6.18 11.32 -7.29
CA CYS A 40 -4.86 10.99 -7.83
C CYS A 40 -4.09 10.07 -6.89
N LEU A 41 -4.09 10.37 -5.59
CA LEU A 41 -3.43 9.52 -4.59
C LEU A 41 -4.03 8.12 -4.54
N TYR A 42 -5.35 8.03 -4.63
CA TYR A 42 -6.03 6.73 -4.65
C TYR A 42 -5.62 5.90 -5.86
N GLY A 43 -5.46 6.54 -7.02
CA GLY A 43 -4.99 5.90 -8.24
C GLY A 43 -3.54 5.43 -8.20
N CYS A 44 -2.76 5.89 -7.22
CA CYS A 44 -1.37 5.46 -7.03
C CYS A 44 -1.25 4.10 -6.32
N ILE A 45 -2.35 3.58 -5.77
CA ILE A 45 -2.37 2.28 -5.11
C ILE A 45 -2.49 1.19 -6.17
N GLY A 46 -1.52 0.30 -6.22
CA GLY A 46 -1.46 -0.80 -7.17
C GLY A 46 -0.37 -0.68 -8.22
N PRO A 47 -0.30 0.42 -9.00
CA PRO A 47 0.78 0.59 -9.97
C PRO A 47 2.16 0.64 -9.31
N PRO A 48 3.22 0.17 -9.99
CA PRO A 48 4.58 0.29 -9.48
C PRO A 48 5.01 1.74 -9.29
N LEU A 49 5.87 1.99 -8.31
CA LEU A 49 6.38 3.34 -8.04
C LEU A 49 7.11 3.94 -9.26
N TRP A 50 7.77 3.10 -10.04
CA TRP A 50 8.48 3.53 -11.25
C TRP A 50 7.55 4.02 -12.36
N ASP A 51 6.26 3.65 -12.31
CA ASP A 51 5.23 4.14 -13.22
C ASP A 51 4.51 5.36 -12.66
N THR A 52 4.37 5.43 -11.34
CA THR A 52 3.63 6.48 -10.64
C THR A 52 4.42 7.77 -10.52
N PHE A 53 5.65 7.71 -10.04
CA PHE A 53 6.44 8.91 -9.77
C PHE A 53 6.80 9.75 -11.00
N PRO A 54 7.07 9.17 -12.19
CA PRO A 54 7.30 9.99 -13.37
C PRO A 54 6.15 10.97 -13.66
N GLN A 55 4.92 10.57 -13.39
CA GLN A 55 3.73 11.41 -13.59
C GLN A 55 3.60 12.51 -12.54
N LEU A 56 4.17 12.32 -11.35
CA LEU A 56 4.07 13.25 -10.23
C LEU A 56 5.25 14.22 -10.16
N VAL A 57 6.45 13.76 -10.46
CA VAL A 57 7.69 14.54 -10.26
C VAL A 57 8.54 14.66 -11.53
N GLY A 58 8.18 13.98 -12.61
CA GLY A 58 8.99 13.90 -13.82
C GLY A 58 10.09 12.82 -13.72
N ASP A 59 10.66 12.48 -14.86
CA ASP A 59 11.62 11.37 -14.97
C ASP A 59 12.91 11.63 -14.16
N GLU A 60 13.38 12.87 -14.14
CA GLU A 60 14.65 13.21 -13.46
C GLU A 60 14.59 13.02 -11.94
N LEU A 61 13.43 13.27 -11.32
CA LEU A 61 13.26 13.16 -9.88
C LEU A 61 12.71 11.82 -9.43
N THR A 62 12.34 10.94 -10.36
CA THR A 62 11.68 9.68 -10.03
C THR A 62 12.51 8.80 -9.09
N ARG A 63 13.79 8.62 -9.40
CA ARG A 63 14.65 7.77 -8.55
C ARG A 63 14.75 8.30 -7.12
N LYS A 64 14.93 9.61 -6.99
CA LYS A 64 15.01 10.26 -5.68
C LYS A 64 13.68 10.13 -4.93
N ALA A 65 12.56 10.28 -5.62
CA ALA A 65 11.24 10.09 -5.04
C ALA A 65 11.02 8.65 -4.54
N VAL A 66 11.42 7.67 -5.33
CA VAL A 66 11.34 6.25 -4.92
C VAL A 66 12.19 5.99 -3.69
N ASP A 67 13.40 6.52 -3.63
CA ASP A 67 14.27 6.36 -2.47
C ASP A 67 13.66 6.99 -1.22
N LEU A 68 13.08 8.18 -1.32
CA LEU A 68 12.41 8.85 -0.20
C LEU A 68 11.16 8.09 0.24
N TYR A 69 10.38 7.57 -0.69
CA TYR A 69 9.23 6.72 -0.40
C TYR A 69 9.65 5.50 0.43
N ARG A 70 10.67 4.80 -0.04
CA ARG A 70 11.16 3.59 0.62
C ARG A 70 11.74 3.88 1.99
N GLU A 71 12.42 5.00 2.16
CA GLU A 71 12.93 5.44 3.46
C GLU A 71 11.82 5.51 4.50
N ARG A 72 10.72 6.17 4.19
CA ARG A 72 9.59 6.26 5.10
C ARG A 72 8.85 4.94 5.26
N PHE A 73 8.69 4.19 4.16
CA PHE A 73 7.96 2.93 4.19
C PHE A 73 8.61 1.91 5.11
N VAL A 74 9.94 1.80 5.08
CA VAL A 74 10.69 0.88 5.95
C VAL A 74 10.51 1.22 7.43
N GLU A 75 10.45 2.50 7.76
CA GLU A 75 10.33 2.95 9.16
C GLU A 75 8.89 2.91 9.67
N VAL A 76 7.94 3.39 8.89
CA VAL A 76 6.57 3.63 9.37
C VAL A 76 5.52 3.08 8.42
N GLY A 77 5.69 3.23 7.12
CA GLY A 77 4.63 2.98 6.14
C GLY A 77 4.06 1.57 6.20
N TRP A 78 4.89 0.58 6.38
CA TRP A 78 4.45 -0.81 6.48
C TRP A 78 3.53 -1.07 7.68
N LYS A 79 3.68 -0.28 8.74
CA LYS A 79 2.87 -0.38 9.96
C LYS A 79 1.48 0.26 9.80
N GLU A 80 1.31 1.06 8.76
CA GLU A 80 0.06 1.77 8.48
C GLU A 80 -0.90 0.96 7.62
N ASN A 81 -0.59 -0.30 7.38
CA ASN A 81 -1.44 -1.25 6.69
C ASN A 81 -2.47 -1.81 7.67
N VAL A 82 -3.76 -1.57 7.41
CA VAL A 82 -4.83 -1.84 8.37
C VAL A 82 -5.74 -2.94 7.83
N PRO A 83 -6.06 -3.98 8.63
CA PRO A 83 -7.04 -4.98 8.21
C PRO A 83 -8.40 -4.33 7.95
N TYR A 84 -9.09 -4.79 6.90
CA TYR A 84 -10.48 -4.37 6.66
C TYR A 84 -11.37 -4.88 7.79
N ASP A 85 -12.46 -4.15 8.03
CA ASP A 85 -13.46 -4.54 9.02
C ASP A 85 -13.99 -5.95 8.75
N GLY A 86 -14.02 -6.77 9.78
CA GLY A 86 -14.53 -8.14 9.69
C GLY A 86 -13.55 -9.16 9.13
N ILE A 87 -12.38 -8.75 8.63
CA ILE A 87 -11.41 -9.68 8.02
C ILE A 87 -10.84 -10.66 9.05
N VAL A 88 -10.47 -10.18 10.24
CA VAL A 88 -9.90 -11.04 11.28
C VAL A 88 -10.88 -12.13 11.68
N GLU A 89 -12.13 -11.77 11.90
CA GLU A 89 -13.20 -12.70 12.27
C GLU A 89 -13.52 -13.67 11.13
N THR A 90 -13.54 -13.19 9.89
CA THR A 90 -13.80 -14.04 8.71
C THR A 90 -12.69 -15.07 8.50
N VAL A 91 -11.42 -14.64 8.58
CA VAL A 91 -10.27 -15.55 8.43
C VAL A 91 -10.28 -16.57 9.55
N ALA A 92 -10.55 -16.17 10.79
CA ALA A 92 -10.66 -17.08 11.91
C ALA A 92 -11.79 -18.11 11.72
N ALA A 93 -12.95 -17.69 11.22
CA ALA A 93 -14.06 -18.59 10.94
C ALA A 93 -13.71 -19.63 9.86
N ILE A 94 -13.00 -19.21 8.81
CA ILE A 94 -12.56 -20.12 7.75
C ILE A 94 -11.55 -21.15 8.30
N ALA A 95 -10.59 -20.70 9.10
CA ALA A 95 -9.62 -21.59 9.74
C ALA A 95 -10.29 -22.57 10.69
N ASN A 96 -11.26 -22.09 11.49
CA ASN A 96 -12.02 -22.95 12.43
C ASN A 96 -12.89 -23.98 11.73
N ALA A 97 -13.27 -23.75 10.47
CA ALA A 97 -13.98 -24.72 9.66
C ALA A 97 -13.05 -25.84 9.12
N GLY A 98 -11.76 -25.79 9.44
CA GLY A 98 -10.80 -26.84 9.10
C GLY A 98 -10.02 -26.61 7.81
N HIS A 99 -10.16 -25.42 7.19
CA HIS A 99 -9.40 -25.06 5.98
C HIS A 99 -7.98 -24.63 6.34
N THR A 100 -7.05 -24.89 5.42
CA THR A 100 -5.66 -24.39 5.54
C THR A 100 -5.54 -23.06 4.78
N LEU A 101 -5.00 -22.03 5.45
CA LEU A 101 -4.90 -20.68 4.90
C LEU A 101 -3.45 -20.32 4.60
N PHE A 102 -3.27 -19.55 3.53
CA PHE A 102 -1.95 -19.06 3.10
C PHE A 102 -2.00 -17.57 2.79
#